data_754d5ccfaca1e5a95ee817da6d61f8b4
#
_entry.id   754d5ccfaca1e5a95ee817da6d61f8b4
#
_cell.length_a   1.000
_cell.length_b   1.000
_cell.length_c   1.000
_cell.angle_alpha   90.00
_cell.angle_beta   90.00
_cell.angle_gamma   90.00
#
_symmetry.space_group_name_H-M   'P 1'
#
loop_
_entity.id
_entity.type
_entity.pdbx_description
1 polymer ?
#
loop_
_entity_poly.entity_id
_entity_poly.type
_entity_poly.pdbx_seq_one_letter_code
_entity_poly.pdbx_strand_id
1 'polypeptide(L)'
;MAARALALQDHFLNAIRRAKLPVTIFLVKGVKLQGVVTWFDSFSLLVRREGASQLVYKHSISTIMPAEAPPDFVPTNGGTDGAKAALQDVFLAAASRDRERMTLFLVNGVMLQGTVTGFDQFSLVLERGGQIQLVYKHAISTLQPAHTLKLGGDAGDDDVETGTE
;
A
#
# COMPACT_ATOMS: atom_id res chain seq x y z
N MET A 1 -12.83 -19.12 -8.21
CA MET A 1 -12.58 -18.86 -7.95
C MET A 1 -11.82 -18.70 -7.67
N ALA A 2 -11.98 -18.92 -7.40
CA ALA A 2 -11.08 -18.79 -7.02
C ALA A 2 -10.08 -18.56 -7.67
N ALA A 3 -9.99 -18.71 -8.47
CA ALA A 3 -8.95 -18.42 -9.16
C ALA A 3 -8.54 -17.04 -9.16
N ARG A 4 -9.10 -16.23 -8.43
CA ARG A 4 -8.67 -14.94 -8.39
C ARG A 4 -7.36 -14.86 -7.79
N ALA A 5 -6.48 -14.15 -8.33
CA ALA A 5 -5.20 -13.90 -7.76
C ALA A 5 -5.36 -13.23 -6.42
N LEU A 6 -4.48 -13.47 -5.51
CA LEU A 6 -4.51 -12.82 -4.23
C LEU A 6 -4.31 -11.33 -4.41
N ALA A 7 -5.05 -10.56 -3.67
CA ALA A 7 -4.81 -9.14 -3.64
C ALA A 7 -3.45 -8.86 -3.07
N LEU A 8 -2.88 -7.75 -3.42
CA LEU A 8 -1.55 -7.38 -2.93
C LEU A 8 -1.49 -7.43 -1.42
N GLN A 9 -2.49 -6.90 -0.73
CA GLN A 9 -2.44 -6.89 0.72
C GLN A 9 -2.45 -8.30 1.29
N ASP A 10 -3.21 -9.21 0.70
CA ASP A 10 -3.25 -10.60 1.18
C ASP A 10 -1.90 -11.26 0.97
N HIS A 11 -1.28 -11.00 -0.16
CA HIS A 11 0.04 -11.51 -0.46
C HIS A 11 1.06 -10.98 0.55
N PHE A 12 1.01 -9.68 0.82
CA PHE A 12 1.90 -9.05 1.79
C PHE A 12 1.69 -9.62 3.19
N LEU A 13 0.44 -9.68 3.63
CA LEU A 13 0.12 -10.17 4.97
C LEU A 13 0.51 -11.64 5.13
N ASN A 14 0.30 -12.41 4.10
CA ASN A 14 0.67 -13.81 4.13
C ASN A 14 2.18 -13.98 4.19
N ALA A 15 2.92 -13.15 3.45
CA ALA A 15 4.38 -13.23 3.45
C ALA A 15 4.96 -12.87 4.81
N ILE A 16 4.46 -11.81 5.46
CA ILE A 16 4.98 -11.45 6.77
C ILE A 16 4.57 -12.47 7.83
N ARG A 17 3.38 -13.04 7.70
CA ARG A 17 2.92 -14.05 8.63
C ARG A 17 3.77 -15.32 8.54
N ARG A 18 4.02 -15.78 7.34
CA ARG A 18 4.80 -17.00 7.13
C ARG A 18 6.24 -16.83 7.55
N ALA A 19 6.81 -15.68 7.32
CA ALA A 19 8.17 -15.40 7.73
C ALA A 19 8.28 -15.03 9.20
N LYS A 20 7.16 -14.85 9.88
CA LYS A 20 7.12 -14.48 11.29
C LYS A 20 7.92 -13.23 11.56
N LEU A 21 7.81 -12.27 10.66
CA LEU A 21 8.55 -11.03 10.80
C LEU A 21 7.89 -10.08 11.79
N PRO A 22 8.66 -9.47 12.66
CA PRO A 22 8.10 -8.42 13.48
C PRO A 22 7.64 -7.26 12.61
N VAL A 23 6.51 -6.69 12.90
CA VAL A 23 6.01 -5.55 12.15
C VAL A 23 5.65 -4.42 13.10
N THR A 24 5.70 -3.20 12.57
CA THR A 24 5.17 -2.05 13.26
C THR A 24 3.90 -1.66 12.52
N ILE A 25 2.80 -1.57 13.23
CA ILE A 25 1.52 -1.19 12.66
C ILE A 25 1.17 0.19 13.15
N PHE A 26 1.06 1.14 12.22
CA PHE A 26 0.71 2.50 12.57
C PHE A 26 -0.79 2.67 12.38
N LEU A 27 -1.47 3.12 13.42
CA LEU A 27 -2.91 3.29 13.36
C LEU A 27 -3.27 4.70 12.92
N VAL A 28 -4.42 4.87 12.35
CA VAL A 28 -4.87 6.18 11.86
C VAL A 28 -4.91 7.23 12.95
N LYS A 29 -5.07 6.82 14.20
CA LYS A 29 -5.09 7.77 15.29
C LYS A 29 -3.73 8.06 15.87
N GLY A 30 -2.69 7.56 15.24
CA GLY A 30 -1.33 7.87 15.66
C GLY A 30 -0.70 6.88 16.62
N VAL A 31 -1.44 5.88 17.05
CA VAL A 31 -0.89 4.86 17.93
C VAL A 31 -0.09 3.88 17.10
N LYS A 32 0.94 3.33 17.68
CA LYS A 32 1.82 2.39 17.03
C LYS A 32 1.80 1.07 17.80
N LEU A 33 1.64 -0.03 17.11
CA LEU A 33 1.67 -1.37 17.70
C LEU A 33 2.80 -2.15 17.08
N GLN A 34 3.40 -3.03 17.87
CA GLN A 34 4.46 -3.89 17.33
C GLN A 34 4.14 -5.33 17.66
N GLY A 35 4.51 -6.23 16.80
CA GLY A 35 4.30 -7.65 17.04
C GLY A 35 4.39 -8.44 15.77
N VAL A 36 3.89 -9.65 15.81
CA VAL A 36 3.91 -10.57 14.67
C VAL A 36 2.48 -10.87 14.28
N VAL A 37 2.18 -10.79 12.99
CA VAL A 37 0.86 -11.13 12.50
C VAL A 37 0.73 -12.65 12.46
N THR A 38 -0.23 -13.19 13.19
CA THR A 38 -0.41 -14.64 13.25
C THR A 38 -1.61 -15.10 12.45
N TRP A 39 -2.53 -14.20 12.15
CA TRP A 39 -3.72 -14.55 11.40
C TRP A 39 -4.30 -13.26 10.81
N PHE A 40 -5.01 -13.37 9.73
CA PHE A 40 -5.74 -12.23 9.20
C PHE A 40 -6.92 -12.70 8.37
N ASP A 41 -7.89 -11.83 8.24
CA ASP A 41 -9.02 -12.10 7.35
C ASP A 41 -9.31 -10.82 6.55
N SER A 42 -10.47 -10.74 5.96
CA SER A 42 -10.80 -9.60 5.11
C SER A 42 -10.84 -8.28 5.85
N PHE A 43 -11.09 -8.30 7.15
CA PHE A 43 -11.33 -7.07 7.89
C PHE A 43 -10.38 -6.83 9.05
N SER A 44 -9.60 -7.84 9.44
CA SER A 44 -8.82 -7.71 10.68
C SER A 44 -7.54 -8.51 10.64
N LEU A 45 -6.66 -8.20 11.57
CA LEU A 45 -5.41 -8.92 11.80
C LEU A 45 -5.33 -9.34 13.24
N LEU A 46 -4.72 -10.48 13.49
CA LEU A 46 -4.39 -10.88 14.85
C LEU A 46 -2.89 -10.68 15.02
N VAL A 47 -2.52 -9.85 15.98
CA VAL A 47 -1.12 -9.48 16.22
C VAL A 47 -0.72 -10.00 17.58
N ARG A 48 0.40 -10.69 17.63
CA ARG A 48 0.87 -11.28 18.86
C ARG A 48 2.13 -10.59 19.31
N ARG A 49 2.16 -10.24 20.58
CA ARG A 49 3.34 -9.64 21.16
C ARG A 49 3.52 -10.16 22.57
N GLU A 50 4.65 -10.77 22.85
CA GLU A 50 4.97 -11.25 24.19
C GLU A 50 3.88 -12.11 24.80
N GLY A 51 3.36 -13.02 24.02
CA GLY A 51 2.36 -13.94 24.53
C GLY A 51 0.93 -13.45 24.53
N ALA A 52 0.73 -12.18 24.26
CA ALA A 52 -0.62 -11.63 24.21
C ALA A 52 -1.03 -11.37 22.76
N SER A 53 -2.25 -11.65 22.42
CA SER A 53 -2.76 -11.40 21.09
C SER A 53 -3.77 -10.27 21.10
N GLN A 54 -3.77 -9.49 20.05
CA GLN A 54 -4.66 -8.35 19.92
C GLN A 54 -5.28 -8.36 18.54
N LEU A 55 -6.57 -8.19 18.46
CA LEU A 55 -7.26 -8.12 17.18
C LEU A 55 -7.25 -6.67 16.72
N VAL A 56 -6.79 -6.42 15.53
CA VAL A 56 -6.67 -5.07 14.99
C VAL A 56 -7.51 -4.98 13.73
N TYR A 57 -8.42 -4.04 13.69
CA TYR A 57 -9.28 -3.89 12.51
C TYR A 57 -8.54 -3.10 11.43
N LYS A 58 -8.60 -3.58 10.21
CA LYS A 58 -7.87 -2.98 9.10
C LYS A 58 -8.25 -1.51 8.89
N HIS A 59 -9.49 -1.15 9.13
CA HIS A 59 -9.90 0.24 8.93
C HIS A 59 -9.21 1.20 9.89
N SER A 60 -8.62 0.69 10.96
CA SER A 60 -7.89 1.52 11.90
C SER A 60 -6.42 1.62 11.57
N ILE A 61 -5.97 0.89 10.56
CA ILE A 61 -4.55 0.82 10.23
C ILE A 61 -4.22 1.82 9.14
N SER A 62 -3.16 2.59 9.31
CA SER A 62 -2.61 3.44 8.28
C SER A 62 -1.59 2.65 7.50
N THR A 63 -0.56 2.16 8.16
CA THR A 63 0.51 1.43 7.47
C THR A 63 0.98 0.23 8.28
N ILE A 64 1.59 -0.73 7.59
CA ILE A 64 2.24 -1.87 8.21
C ILE A 64 3.66 -1.92 7.67
N MET A 65 4.63 -1.81 8.56
CA MET A 65 6.03 -1.81 8.17
C MET A 65 6.75 -2.99 8.80
N PRO A 66 7.17 -3.97 8.02
CA PRO A 66 7.92 -5.10 8.57
C PRO A 66 9.35 -4.69 8.87
N ALA A 67 9.98 -5.41 9.80
CA ALA A 67 11.35 -5.13 10.17
C ALA A 67 12.29 -5.29 8.98
N GLU A 68 11.95 -6.17 8.08
CA GLU A 68 12.69 -6.31 6.83
C GLU A 68 11.75 -6.78 5.76
N ALA A 69 12.13 -6.65 4.53
CA ALA A 69 11.26 -7.06 3.43
C ALA A 69 11.02 -8.57 3.50
N PRO A 70 9.79 -9.02 3.40
CA PRO A 70 9.51 -10.45 3.45
C PRO A 70 10.15 -11.16 2.26
N PRO A 71 10.82 -12.27 2.50
CA PRO A 71 11.58 -12.92 1.44
C PRO A 71 10.76 -13.42 0.27
N ASP A 72 9.54 -13.80 0.50
CA ASP A 72 8.71 -14.34 -0.57
C ASP A 72 7.74 -13.35 -1.15
N PHE A 73 7.86 -12.11 -0.81
CA PHE A 73 6.90 -11.11 -1.26
C PHE A 73 7.39 -10.43 -2.53
N VAL A 74 6.59 -10.49 -3.57
CA VAL A 74 6.88 -9.79 -4.80
C VAL A 74 5.72 -8.83 -5.03
N PRO A 75 5.94 -7.53 -4.97
CA PRO A 75 4.84 -6.59 -5.17
C PRO A 75 4.27 -6.72 -6.57
N THR A 76 2.96 -6.65 -6.66
CA THR A 76 2.29 -6.73 -7.93
C THR A 76 1.26 -5.63 -8.03
N ASN A 77 0.82 -5.38 -9.22
CA ASN A 77 -0.22 -4.42 -9.46
C ASN A 77 -1.50 -5.20 -9.68
N GLY A 78 -2.31 -5.21 -8.68
CA GLY A 78 -3.53 -5.91 -8.81
C GLY A 78 -4.46 -5.09 -9.52
N GLY A 79 -4.82 -5.32 -10.55
CA GLY A 79 -5.52 -4.50 -11.18
C GLY A 79 -6.83 -4.60 -11.55
N THR A 80 -7.15 -3.95 -12.48
CA THR A 80 -8.30 -3.87 -13.07
C THR A 80 -8.26 -4.75 -14.15
N ASP A 81 -8.80 -5.77 -14.23
CA ASP A 81 -8.66 -6.58 -15.22
C ASP A 81 -9.53 -6.32 -16.30
N GLY A 82 -9.21 -5.63 -17.15
CA GLY A 82 -9.87 -5.47 -18.36
C GLY A 82 -11.03 -4.56 -18.37
N ALA A 83 -11.48 -4.22 -17.27
CA ALA A 83 -12.56 -3.30 -17.23
C ALA A 83 -12.06 -1.92 -17.42
N LYS A 84 -12.88 -0.92 -17.43
CA LYS A 84 -12.44 0.39 -17.45
C LYS A 84 -11.61 0.67 -16.31
N ALA A 85 -10.43 1.13 -16.45
CA ALA A 85 -9.52 1.45 -15.39
C ALA A 85 -10.00 2.68 -14.67
N ALA A 86 -10.04 2.62 -13.37
CA ALA A 86 -10.34 3.79 -12.57
C ALA A 86 -9.16 4.74 -12.61
N LEU A 87 -9.41 6.01 -12.39
CA LEU A 87 -8.35 7.00 -12.38
C LEU A 87 -7.24 6.63 -11.43
N GLN A 88 -7.56 6.18 -10.24
CA GLN A 88 -6.52 5.83 -9.28
C GLN A 88 -5.65 4.69 -9.78
N ASP A 89 -6.22 3.74 -10.47
CA ASP A 89 -5.44 2.62 -11.00
C ASP A 89 -4.50 3.09 -12.09
N VAL A 90 -4.95 3.98 -12.93
CA VAL A 90 -4.13 4.53 -14.00
C VAL A 90 -2.99 5.34 -13.39
N PHE A 91 -3.30 6.15 -12.39
CA PHE A 91 -2.31 6.98 -11.72
C PHE A 91 -1.25 6.11 -11.04
N LEU A 92 -1.68 5.11 -10.27
CA LEU A 92 -0.74 4.26 -9.54
C LEU A 92 0.07 3.38 -10.48
N ALA A 93 -0.53 2.93 -11.56
CA ALA A 93 0.21 2.13 -12.55
C ALA A 93 1.30 2.97 -13.19
N ALA A 94 1.01 4.23 -13.51
CA ALA A 94 2.02 5.11 -14.08
C ALA A 94 3.13 5.39 -13.08
N ALA A 95 2.79 5.65 -11.84
CA ALA A 95 3.77 5.92 -10.81
C ALA A 95 4.66 4.72 -10.59
N SER A 96 4.09 3.54 -10.59
CA SER A 96 4.84 2.31 -10.39
C SER A 96 5.74 2.01 -11.58
N ARG A 97 5.21 2.16 -12.79
CA ARG A 97 5.95 1.89 -14.01
C ARG A 97 7.17 2.79 -14.12
N ASP A 98 7.00 4.07 -13.79
CA ASP A 98 8.06 5.04 -13.93
C ASP A 98 8.94 5.15 -12.71
N ARG A 99 8.62 4.39 -11.68
CA ARG A 99 9.37 4.42 -10.43
C ARG A 99 9.49 5.84 -9.90
N GLU A 100 8.40 6.56 -10.00
CA GLU A 100 8.38 7.95 -9.60
C GLU A 100 8.35 8.05 -8.09
N ARG A 101 9.15 8.96 -7.54
CA ARG A 101 9.11 9.20 -6.11
C ARG A 101 7.81 9.89 -5.76
N MET A 102 7.14 9.39 -4.77
CA MET A 102 5.84 9.90 -4.37
C MET A 102 5.89 10.43 -2.96
N THR A 103 5.09 11.44 -2.70
CA THR A 103 4.83 11.89 -1.34
C THR A 103 3.38 11.58 -1.04
N LEU A 104 3.14 10.87 0.04
CA LEU A 104 1.81 10.52 0.48
C LEU A 104 1.49 11.32 1.72
N PHE A 105 0.37 12.03 1.69
CA PHE A 105 -0.09 12.74 2.86
C PHE A 105 -1.23 11.94 3.47
N LEU A 106 -1.08 11.55 4.72
CA LEU A 106 -2.07 10.71 5.37
C LEU A 106 -3.11 11.55 6.10
N VAL A 107 -4.26 10.97 6.35
CA VAL A 107 -5.35 11.68 7.00
C VAL A 107 -4.97 12.14 8.42
N ASN A 108 -4.01 11.50 9.04
CA ASN A 108 -3.58 11.91 10.38
C ASN A 108 -2.44 12.94 10.35
N GLY A 109 -2.11 13.47 9.18
CA GLY A 109 -1.07 14.49 9.06
C GLY A 109 0.33 13.98 8.83
N VAL A 110 0.53 12.69 8.84
CA VAL A 110 1.84 12.11 8.60
C VAL A 110 2.14 12.17 7.12
N MET A 111 3.37 12.39 6.76
CA MET A 111 3.83 12.43 5.38
C MET A 111 4.79 11.28 5.15
N LEU A 112 4.58 10.53 4.10
CA LEU A 112 5.47 9.42 3.74
C LEU A 112 6.01 9.68 2.34
N GLN A 113 7.22 9.23 2.10
CA GLN A 113 7.84 9.36 0.77
C GLN A 113 8.40 8.02 0.34
N GLY A 114 8.35 7.75 -0.92
CA GLY A 114 8.92 6.53 -1.45
C GLY A 114 8.42 6.25 -2.85
N THR A 115 8.66 5.05 -3.31
CA THR A 115 8.25 4.62 -4.63
C THR A 115 7.17 3.57 -4.47
N VAL A 116 6.11 3.66 -5.26
CA VAL A 116 5.06 2.65 -5.25
C VAL A 116 5.54 1.46 -6.05
N THR A 117 5.65 0.32 -5.40
CA THR A 117 6.13 -0.89 -6.07
C THR A 117 5.01 -1.87 -6.37
N GLY A 118 3.83 -1.65 -5.82
CA GLY A 118 2.68 -2.46 -6.13
C GLY A 118 1.44 -1.85 -5.52
N PHE A 119 0.28 -2.27 -5.95
CA PHE A 119 -0.96 -1.76 -5.39
C PHE A 119 -2.10 -2.70 -5.73
N ASP A 120 -3.17 -2.58 -4.96
CA ASP A 120 -4.40 -3.29 -5.26
C ASP A 120 -5.56 -2.34 -5.02
N GLN A 121 -6.75 -2.87 -4.91
CA GLN A 121 -7.94 -2.09 -4.72
C GLN A 121 -7.93 -1.29 -3.44
N PHE A 122 -7.28 -1.78 -2.40
CA PHE A 122 -7.38 -1.20 -1.07
C PHE A 122 -6.07 -0.67 -0.50
N SER A 123 -4.95 -0.99 -1.14
CA SER A 123 -3.65 -0.69 -0.55
C SER A 123 -2.57 -0.51 -1.58
N LEU A 124 -1.44 -0.01 -1.14
CA LEU A 124 -0.27 0.05 -1.98
C LEU A 124 0.97 -0.27 -1.15
N VAL A 125 2.03 -0.65 -1.81
CA VAL A 125 3.32 -0.89 -1.16
C VAL A 125 4.24 0.25 -1.53
N LEU A 126 4.81 0.89 -0.51
CA LEU A 126 5.73 1.98 -0.67
C LEU A 126 7.11 1.50 -0.27
N GLU A 127 8.08 1.77 -1.11
CA GLU A 127 9.46 1.36 -0.84
C GLU A 127 10.35 2.58 -0.71
N ARG A 128 11.22 2.57 0.28
CA ARG A 128 12.19 3.62 0.42
C ARG A 128 13.43 3.05 1.09
N GLY A 129 14.55 3.14 0.39
CA GLY A 129 15.81 2.69 0.95
C GLY A 129 15.84 1.24 1.38
N GLY A 130 15.17 0.39 0.67
CA GLY A 130 15.13 -1.03 0.99
C GLY A 130 14.06 -1.43 1.98
N GLN A 131 13.41 -0.46 2.59
CA GLN A 131 12.31 -0.75 3.48
C GLN A 131 11.00 -0.68 2.72
N ILE A 132 10.09 -1.57 3.01
CA ILE A 132 8.79 -1.52 2.39
C ILE A 132 7.72 -1.41 3.46
N GLN A 133 6.62 -0.79 3.10
CA GLN A 133 5.47 -0.78 4.00
C GLN A 133 4.19 -0.82 3.19
N LEU A 134 3.21 -1.48 3.74
CA LEU A 134 1.89 -1.53 3.16
C LEU A 134 1.13 -0.33 3.66
N VAL A 135 0.55 0.44 2.76
CA VAL A 135 -0.22 1.63 3.11
C VAL A 135 -1.64 1.41 2.66
N TYR A 136 -2.57 1.55 3.58
CA TYR A 136 -3.98 1.40 3.22
C TYR A 136 -4.49 2.69 2.59
N LYS A 137 -5.21 2.57 1.49
CA LYS A 137 -5.70 3.73 0.76
C LYS A 137 -6.64 4.59 1.61
N HIS A 138 -7.39 3.98 2.51
CA HIS A 138 -8.32 4.75 3.35
C HIS A 138 -7.59 5.72 4.28
N ALA A 139 -6.29 5.51 4.47
CA ALA A 139 -5.52 6.40 5.32
C ALA A 139 -4.84 7.52 4.53
N ILE A 140 -4.94 7.50 3.22
CA ILE A 140 -4.26 8.46 2.37
C ILE A 140 -5.19 9.61 2.02
N SER A 141 -4.71 10.82 2.21
CA SER A 141 -5.41 12.02 1.79
C SER A 141 -5.03 12.37 0.38
N THR A 142 -3.75 12.50 0.12
CA THR A 142 -3.27 12.87 -1.22
C THR A 142 -2.01 12.12 -1.58
N LEU A 143 -1.80 11.98 -2.88
CA LEU A 143 -0.60 11.39 -3.45
C LEU A 143 0.00 12.42 -4.40
N GLN A 144 1.26 12.71 -4.24
CA GLN A 144 1.90 13.72 -5.07
C GLN A 144 3.19 13.18 -5.67
N PRO A 145 3.28 13.04 -6.98
CA PRO A 145 4.52 12.58 -7.59
C PRO A 145 5.53 13.72 -7.67
N ALA A 146 6.81 13.39 -7.64
CA ALA A 146 7.86 14.38 -7.75
C ALA A 146 7.84 15.05 -9.13
N HIS A 147 7.48 14.29 -10.14
CA HIS A 147 7.39 14.81 -11.50
C HIS A 147 6.05 14.42 -12.09
N THR A 148 5.65 15.14 -13.09
CA THR A 148 4.37 14.87 -13.73
C THR A 148 4.34 13.48 -14.34
N LEU A 149 3.30 12.75 -14.06
CA LEU A 149 3.12 11.42 -14.64
C LEU A 149 2.40 11.52 -15.96
N LYS A 150 2.74 10.62 -16.89
CA LYS A 150 2.02 10.54 -18.13
C LYS A 150 0.93 9.51 -17.95
N LEU A 151 -0.29 9.97 -17.93
CA LEU A 151 -1.41 9.09 -17.70
C LEU A 151 -2.10 8.73 -18.98
N GLY A 152 -2.13 7.53 -19.30
CA GLY A 152 -2.82 7.15 -20.45
C GLY A 152 -2.18 7.56 -21.68
N GLY A 153 -2.52 7.13 -22.63
CA GLY A 153 -1.92 7.39 -23.77
C GLY A 153 -2.39 8.53 -24.47
N ASP A 154 -3.31 8.99 -24.30
CA ASP A 154 -3.63 10.04 -25.04
C ASP A 154 -3.47 11.18 -24.57
N ALA A 155 -3.15 11.49 -24.81
CA ALA A 155 -2.97 12.36 -24.45
C ALA A 155 -3.36 13.41 -24.10
N GLY A 156 -3.50 13.60 -24.26
CA GLY A 156 -3.74 14.28 -23.99
C GLY A 156 -3.83 15.06 -23.24
N ASP A 157 -3.84 14.94 -23.19
CA ASP A 157 -3.97 15.50 -22.57
C ASP A 157 -3.63 16.30 -21.85
N ASP A 158 -3.35 16.48 -21.98
CA ASP A 158 -3.00 17.04 -21.40
C ASP A 158 -3.08 17.97 -20.80
N ASP A 159 -3.33 18.10 -21.05
CA ASP A 159 -3.48 18.85 -20.57
C ASP A 159 -3.69 19.37 -19.69
N VAL A 160 -3.80 19.09 -19.61
CA VAL A 160 -4.00 19.36 -18.82
C VAL A 160 -3.70 20.00 -17.94
N GLU A 161 -3.42 19.80 -17.90
CA GLU A 161 -3.21 20.15 -17.18
C GLU A 161 -3.14 20.93 -16.57
N THR A 162 -3.12 21.04 -16.85
CA THR A 162 -3.06 21.61 -16.28
C THR A 162 -3.23 22.16 -15.46
N GLY A 163 -3.23 22.10 -15.33
CA GLY A 163 -3.42 22.34 -14.65
C GLY A 163 -3.23 22.93 -13.77
N THR A 164 -3.15 22.98 -13.70
CA THR A 164 -3.00 23.38 -12.92
C THR A 164 -2.94 23.92 -12.12
N GLU A 165 -2.87 24.01 -11.73
CA GLU A 165 -2.83 24.36 -11.06
C GLU A 165 -2.99 24.50 -10.60
#